data_8574e8f8b20fde2db3d70011b0ee3550
#
_entry.id   8574e8f8b20fde2db3d70011b0ee3550
#
_cell.length_a   1.000
_cell.length_b   1.000
_cell.length_c   1.000
_cell.angle_alpha   90.00
_cell.angle_beta   90.00
_cell.angle_gamma   90.00
#
_symmetry.space_group_name_H-M   'P 1'
#
loop_
_entity.id
_entity.type
_entity.pdbx_description
1 polymer ?
#
loop_
_entity_poly.entity_id
_entity_poly.type
_entity_poly.pdbx_seq_one_letter_code
_entity_poly.pdbx_strand_id
1 'polypeptide(L)'
;MKFIISGKNIDITDGLRSAVQDKIGKLEKYFTPETEVHVTLSVEKDRQKIEVTIPVKGSVIRSEQVSNDMYVSIDLVEEIIERQLKKYKNKIIDRQHNADFFRSDFIEKEFVDEEEIKIVRNKKFDIKPMYPEDACIQMELTGHSFFVFVNAETDQVNVVYKRKGNTYGLIEPEY
;
A
#
# COMPACT_ATOMS: atom_id res chain seq x y z
N MET A 1 2.02 -3.73 -19.75
CA MET A 1 1.91 -2.76 -18.66
C MET A 1 2.59 -1.45 -19.04
N LYS A 2 2.08 -0.31 -18.56
CA LYS A 2 2.66 1.02 -18.79
C LYS A 2 3.34 1.50 -17.52
N PHE A 3 4.65 1.81 -17.57
CA PHE A 3 5.42 2.25 -16.42
C PHE A 3 5.51 3.77 -16.35
N ILE A 4 5.15 4.33 -15.20
CA ILE A 4 5.35 5.74 -14.84
C ILE A 4 6.38 5.75 -13.72
N ILE A 5 7.64 6.07 -14.06
CA ILE A 5 8.76 6.01 -13.12
C ILE A 5 9.17 7.43 -12.75
N SER A 6 9.20 7.73 -11.46
CA SER A 6 9.60 9.01 -10.88
C SER A 6 10.70 8.85 -9.84
N GLY A 7 11.53 9.88 -9.70
CA GLY A 7 12.58 9.95 -8.69
C GLY A 7 12.32 11.06 -7.67
N LYS A 8 12.60 10.79 -6.40
CA LYS A 8 12.60 11.77 -5.32
C LYS A 8 13.97 11.79 -4.65
N ASN A 9 14.70 12.88 -4.78
CA ASN A 9 16.11 13.01 -4.38
C ASN A 9 17.05 12.01 -5.10
N ILE A 10 16.70 11.58 -6.29
CA ILE A 10 17.50 10.72 -7.15
C ILE A 10 17.11 10.94 -8.62
N ASP A 11 18.09 10.95 -9.51
CA ASP A 11 17.85 10.96 -10.94
C ASP A 11 17.59 9.54 -11.46
N ILE A 12 16.60 9.40 -12.32
CA ILE A 12 16.26 8.11 -12.93
C ILE A 12 17.20 7.86 -14.11
N THR A 13 18.28 7.18 -13.84
CA THR A 13 19.22 6.75 -14.87
C THR A 13 18.62 5.64 -15.76
N ASP A 14 19.18 5.45 -16.97
CA ASP A 14 18.76 4.36 -17.85
C ASP A 14 18.94 2.99 -17.21
N GLY A 15 19.99 2.80 -16.39
CA GLY A 15 20.21 1.57 -15.63
C GLY A 15 19.11 1.29 -14.60
N LEU A 16 18.69 2.32 -13.85
CA LEU A 16 17.57 2.18 -12.91
C LEU A 16 16.24 1.94 -13.62
N ARG A 17 16.00 2.65 -14.72
CA ARG A 17 14.82 2.44 -15.56
C ARG A 17 14.75 1.01 -16.09
N SER A 18 15.84 0.49 -16.66
CA SER A 18 15.92 -0.88 -17.14
C SER A 18 15.71 -1.90 -16.02
N ALA A 19 16.36 -1.70 -14.86
CA ALA A 19 16.20 -2.60 -13.72
C ALA A 19 14.73 -2.67 -13.23
N VAL A 20 14.05 -1.52 -13.13
CA VAL A 20 12.62 -1.48 -12.78
C VAL A 20 11.79 -2.23 -13.83
N GLN A 21 12.00 -1.95 -15.13
CA GLN A 21 11.24 -2.59 -16.20
C GLN A 21 11.50 -4.10 -16.28
N ASP A 22 12.72 -4.56 -16.10
CA ASP A 22 13.09 -5.98 -16.14
C ASP A 22 12.51 -6.76 -14.94
N LYS A 23 12.52 -6.16 -13.76
CA LYS A 23 12.07 -6.86 -12.54
C LYS A 23 10.55 -6.73 -12.33
N ILE A 24 10.03 -5.51 -12.31
CA ILE A 24 8.60 -5.28 -12.12
C ILE A 24 7.82 -5.74 -13.37
N GLY A 25 8.43 -5.72 -14.55
CA GLY A 25 7.87 -6.24 -15.79
C GLY A 25 7.47 -7.71 -15.73
N LYS A 26 8.09 -8.52 -14.85
CA LYS A 26 7.66 -9.91 -14.62
C LYS A 26 6.23 -10.03 -14.11
N LEU A 27 5.70 -8.97 -13.49
CA LEU A 27 4.30 -8.92 -13.04
C LEU A 27 3.32 -8.78 -14.22
N GLU A 28 3.78 -8.47 -15.44
CA GLU A 28 2.94 -8.37 -16.64
C GLU A 28 2.16 -9.66 -16.93
N LYS A 29 2.68 -10.80 -16.48
CA LYS A 29 1.98 -12.10 -16.56
C LYS A 29 0.65 -12.14 -15.79
N TYR A 30 0.40 -11.20 -14.87
CA TYR A 30 -0.82 -11.10 -14.07
C TYR A 30 -1.82 -10.10 -14.61
N PHE A 31 -1.36 -9.04 -15.26
CA PHE A 31 -2.14 -7.88 -15.64
C PHE A 31 -2.35 -7.76 -17.15
N THR A 32 -3.35 -6.95 -17.54
CA THR A 32 -3.55 -6.58 -18.94
C THR A 32 -2.52 -5.55 -19.40
N PRO A 33 -2.25 -5.45 -20.73
CA PRO A 33 -1.25 -4.51 -21.27
C PRO A 33 -1.51 -3.04 -20.92
N GLU A 34 -2.77 -2.65 -20.70
CA GLU A 34 -3.19 -1.28 -20.40
C GLU A 34 -2.95 -0.88 -18.94
N THR A 35 -2.66 -1.85 -18.07
CA THR A 35 -2.46 -1.59 -16.64
C THR A 35 -1.28 -0.64 -16.42
N GLU A 36 -1.54 0.46 -15.71
CA GLU A 36 -0.51 1.42 -15.32
C GLU A 36 0.19 0.99 -14.04
N VAL A 37 1.49 1.23 -13.98
CA VAL A 37 2.33 0.95 -12.80
C VAL A 37 3.11 2.20 -12.46
N HIS A 38 2.81 2.76 -11.30
CA HIS A 38 3.51 3.92 -10.76
C HIS A 38 4.66 3.43 -9.88
N VAL A 39 5.87 3.83 -10.23
CA VAL A 39 7.08 3.50 -9.47
C VAL A 39 7.76 4.78 -9.02
N THR A 40 7.97 4.92 -7.73
CA THR A 40 8.72 6.03 -7.16
C THR A 40 9.99 5.51 -6.50
N LEU A 41 11.14 5.95 -6.99
CA LEU A 41 12.44 5.70 -6.37
C LEU A 41 12.82 6.90 -5.51
N SER A 42 13.28 6.68 -4.29
CA SER A 42 13.70 7.77 -3.42
C SER A 42 14.93 7.43 -2.61
N VAL A 43 15.76 8.43 -2.35
CA VAL A 43 16.97 8.29 -1.51
C VAL A 43 16.90 9.29 -0.36
N GLU A 44 17.03 8.77 0.85
CA GLU A 44 17.11 9.55 2.08
C GLU A 44 18.31 9.04 2.89
N LYS A 45 19.43 9.77 2.84
CA LYS A 45 20.72 9.34 3.41
C LYS A 45 21.12 7.98 2.84
N ASP A 46 21.31 6.96 3.68
CA ASP A 46 21.70 5.60 3.30
C ASP A 46 20.49 4.71 2.95
N ARG A 47 19.28 5.26 2.97
CA ARG A 47 18.05 4.52 2.69
C ARG A 47 17.63 4.73 1.24
N GLN A 48 17.66 3.67 0.47
CA GLN A 48 17.20 3.64 -0.91
C GLN A 48 15.87 2.91 -0.97
N LYS A 49 14.83 3.64 -1.30
CA LYS A 49 13.46 3.19 -1.24
C LYS A 49 12.83 3.11 -2.62
N ILE A 50 12.15 2.01 -2.89
CA ILE A 50 11.21 1.88 -3.99
C ILE A 50 9.78 1.78 -3.46
N GLU A 51 8.87 2.48 -4.08
CA GLU A 51 7.44 2.35 -3.91
C GLU A 51 6.81 1.99 -5.24
N VAL A 52 6.03 0.92 -5.27
CA VAL A 52 5.27 0.49 -6.45
C VAL A 52 3.80 0.54 -6.13
N THR A 53 3.04 1.24 -6.96
CA THR A 53 1.59 1.38 -6.85
C THR A 53 0.93 0.97 -8.16
N ILE A 54 0.02 0.02 -8.10
CA ILE A 54 -0.77 -0.46 -9.24
C ILE A 54 -2.24 -0.19 -8.91
N PRO A 55 -2.82 0.90 -9.46
CA PRO A 55 -4.23 1.19 -9.28
C PRO A 55 -5.07 0.16 -10.03
N VAL A 56 -6.04 -0.43 -9.36
CA VAL A 56 -7.09 -1.27 -9.93
C VAL A 56 -8.43 -0.70 -9.51
N LYS A 57 -9.50 -0.96 -10.28
CA LYS A 57 -10.82 -0.36 -10.03
C LYS A 57 -11.26 -0.57 -8.57
N GLY A 58 -11.42 0.52 -7.83
CA GLY A 58 -11.86 0.52 -6.43
C GLY A 58 -10.84 -0.02 -5.42
N SER A 59 -9.58 -0.26 -5.84
CA SER A 59 -8.50 -0.72 -4.97
C SER A 59 -7.13 -0.28 -5.45
N VAL A 60 -6.13 -0.48 -4.62
CA VAL A 60 -4.73 -0.20 -4.93
C VAL A 60 -3.87 -1.35 -4.43
N ILE A 61 -3.02 -1.87 -5.31
CA ILE A 61 -1.95 -2.79 -4.92
C ILE A 61 -0.72 -1.94 -4.71
N ARG A 62 -0.19 -1.92 -3.49
CA ARG A 62 0.96 -1.09 -3.14
C ARG A 62 1.96 -1.87 -2.31
N SER A 63 3.24 -1.69 -2.63
CA SER A 63 4.34 -2.19 -1.82
C SER A 63 5.48 -1.18 -1.78
N GLU A 64 6.12 -1.10 -0.63
CA GLU A 64 7.29 -0.25 -0.38
C GLU A 64 8.42 -1.11 0.18
N GLN A 65 9.63 -0.97 -0.39
CA GLN A 65 10.82 -1.64 0.12
C GLN A 65 11.96 -0.66 0.28
N VAL A 66 12.75 -0.87 1.31
CA VAL A 66 13.88 -0.01 1.67
C VAL A 66 15.10 -0.87 1.94
N SER A 67 16.22 -0.55 1.33
CA SER A 67 17.52 -1.14 1.61
C SER A 67 18.63 -0.09 1.53
N ASN A 68 19.86 -0.49 1.61
CA ASN A 68 21.04 0.36 1.35
C ASN A 68 21.46 0.36 -0.13
N ASP A 69 20.76 -0.39 -0.98
CA ASP A 69 20.99 -0.50 -2.42
C ASP A 69 19.66 -0.51 -3.17
N MET A 70 19.50 0.38 -4.17
CA MET A 70 18.25 0.51 -4.93
C MET A 70 17.91 -0.75 -5.73
N TYR A 71 18.90 -1.43 -6.29
CA TYR A 71 18.68 -2.67 -7.05
C TYR A 71 18.16 -3.80 -6.14
N VAL A 72 18.65 -3.89 -4.92
CA VAL A 72 18.13 -4.82 -3.90
C VAL A 72 16.68 -4.46 -3.54
N SER A 73 16.38 -3.18 -3.37
CA SER A 73 15.00 -2.73 -3.10
C SER A 73 14.05 -3.08 -4.24
N ILE A 74 14.51 -2.95 -5.50
CA ILE A 74 13.75 -3.32 -6.71
C ILE A 74 13.46 -4.83 -6.74
N ASP A 75 14.43 -5.67 -6.40
CA ASP A 75 14.25 -7.13 -6.37
C ASP A 75 13.22 -7.54 -5.30
N LEU A 76 13.34 -6.98 -4.11
CA LEU A 76 12.45 -7.30 -2.99
C LEU A 76 10.99 -6.89 -3.23
N VAL A 77 10.76 -5.75 -3.87
CA VAL A 77 9.39 -5.26 -4.08
C VAL A 77 8.60 -6.14 -5.07
N GLU A 78 9.27 -6.68 -6.08
CA GLU A 78 8.65 -7.59 -7.06
C GLU A 78 8.12 -8.86 -6.38
N GLU A 79 8.97 -9.52 -5.58
CA GLU A 79 8.60 -10.73 -4.85
C GLU A 79 7.41 -10.52 -3.89
N ILE A 80 7.39 -9.36 -3.21
CA ILE A 80 6.32 -9.04 -2.26
C ILE A 80 5.00 -8.82 -2.98
N ILE A 81 5.00 -8.06 -4.10
CA ILE A 81 3.79 -7.84 -4.89
C ILE A 81 3.28 -9.16 -5.47
N GLU A 82 4.16 -10.00 -6.00
CA GLU A 82 3.77 -11.30 -6.53
C GLU A 82 3.11 -12.18 -5.45
N ARG A 83 3.69 -12.22 -4.25
CA ARG A 83 3.12 -12.94 -3.11
C ARG A 83 1.77 -12.38 -2.68
N GLN A 84 1.61 -11.05 -2.65
CA GLN A 84 0.33 -10.40 -2.36
C GLN A 84 -0.75 -10.75 -3.38
N LEU A 85 -0.40 -10.72 -4.68
CA LEU A 85 -1.31 -11.10 -5.77
C LEU A 85 -1.77 -12.54 -5.64
N LYS A 86 -0.86 -13.47 -5.36
CA LYS A 86 -1.20 -14.88 -5.17
C LYS A 86 -2.08 -15.09 -3.94
N LYS A 87 -1.72 -14.48 -2.81
CA LYS A 87 -2.44 -14.63 -1.53
C LYS A 87 -3.85 -14.03 -1.56
N TYR A 88 -4.03 -12.89 -2.21
CA TYR A 88 -5.29 -12.15 -2.18
C TYR A 88 -6.08 -12.17 -3.49
N LYS A 89 -5.68 -13.02 -4.45
CA LYS A 89 -6.26 -13.11 -5.78
C LYS A 89 -7.79 -13.07 -5.76
N ASN A 90 -8.43 -14.04 -5.11
CA ASN A 90 -9.88 -14.16 -5.08
C ASN A 90 -10.54 -12.91 -4.48
N LYS A 91 -9.97 -12.36 -3.40
CA LYS A 91 -10.50 -11.16 -2.73
C LYS A 91 -10.38 -9.90 -3.57
N ILE A 92 -9.30 -9.78 -4.36
CA ILE A 92 -9.10 -8.64 -5.25
C ILE A 92 -10.05 -8.72 -6.45
N ILE A 93 -10.26 -9.92 -7.01
CA ILE A 93 -11.09 -10.15 -8.18
C ILE A 93 -12.59 -10.11 -7.82
N ASP A 94 -13.01 -10.87 -6.81
CA ASP A 94 -14.43 -11.09 -6.48
C ASP A 94 -15.11 -9.87 -5.87
N ARG A 95 -14.42 -9.12 -5.01
CA ARG A 95 -15.02 -7.98 -4.28
C ARG A 95 -15.30 -6.75 -5.15
N GLN A 96 -14.63 -6.60 -6.28
CA GLN A 96 -14.57 -5.32 -6.97
C GLN A 96 -14.79 -5.41 -8.48
N HIS A 97 -15.21 -6.55 -8.99
CA HIS A 97 -15.33 -6.79 -10.43
C HIS A 97 -14.06 -6.35 -11.22
N ASN A 98 -12.90 -6.66 -10.65
CA ASN A 98 -11.59 -6.28 -11.20
C ASN A 98 -11.05 -7.27 -12.25
N ALA A 99 -11.85 -8.22 -12.69
CA ALA A 99 -11.43 -9.22 -13.67
C ALA A 99 -10.81 -8.59 -14.93
N ASP A 100 -11.33 -7.46 -15.36
CA ASP A 100 -10.85 -6.74 -16.55
C ASP A 100 -9.41 -6.24 -16.47
N PHE A 101 -8.85 -6.12 -15.25
CA PHE A 101 -7.46 -5.68 -15.03
C PHE A 101 -6.45 -6.81 -15.03
N PHE A 102 -6.93 -8.05 -14.92
CA PHE A 102 -6.09 -9.23 -14.82
C PHE A 102 -6.19 -10.10 -16.08
N ARG A 103 -5.14 -10.83 -16.37
CA ARG A 103 -5.13 -11.80 -17.47
C ARG A 103 -6.04 -12.98 -17.13
N SER A 104 -6.73 -13.52 -18.15
CA SER A 104 -7.64 -14.65 -17.98
C SER A 104 -6.95 -15.88 -17.39
N ASP A 105 -5.72 -16.18 -17.81
CA ASP A 105 -4.91 -17.27 -17.28
C ASP A 105 -4.53 -17.12 -15.80
N PHE A 106 -4.46 -15.89 -15.29
CA PHE A 106 -4.32 -15.63 -13.87
C PHE A 106 -5.63 -15.87 -13.12
N ILE A 107 -6.77 -15.46 -13.70
CA ILE A 107 -8.10 -15.64 -13.10
C ILE A 107 -8.44 -17.13 -12.97
N GLU A 108 -8.14 -17.94 -13.98
CA GLU A 108 -8.46 -19.35 -14.03
C GLU A 108 -7.58 -20.25 -13.14
N LYS A 109 -6.35 -19.82 -12.79
CA LYS A 109 -5.49 -20.60 -11.90
C LYS A 109 -6.07 -20.66 -10.49
N GLU A 110 -6.28 -21.87 -9.99
CA GLU A 110 -6.57 -22.07 -8.57
C GLU A 110 -5.30 -21.86 -7.73
N PHE A 111 -5.34 -20.89 -6.82
CA PHE A 111 -4.37 -20.74 -5.73
C PHE A 111 -5.06 -21.09 -4.42
N VAL A 112 -4.42 -21.90 -3.62
CA VAL A 112 -4.91 -22.21 -2.28
C VAL A 112 -4.74 -20.95 -1.42
N ASP A 113 -5.86 -20.36 -1.04
CA ASP A 113 -5.89 -19.19 -0.12
C ASP A 113 -5.78 -19.75 1.30
N GLU A 114 -4.55 -19.87 1.82
CA GLU A 114 -4.28 -20.48 3.14
C GLU A 114 -4.81 -19.67 4.31
N GLU A 115 -5.16 -18.39 4.12
CA GLU A 115 -5.63 -17.51 5.19
C GLU A 115 -6.93 -16.78 4.81
N GLU A 116 -8.04 -17.23 5.36
CA GLU A 116 -9.31 -16.51 5.28
C GLU A 116 -9.27 -15.26 6.17
N ILE A 117 -9.54 -14.07 5.57
CA ILE A 117 -9.69 -12.84 6.37
C ILE A 117 -11.03 -12.91 7.10
N LYS A 118 -10.99 -13.14 8.41
CA LYS A 118 -12.17 -13.16 9.28
C LYS A 118 -12.21 -11.92 10.16
N ILE A 119 -13.36 -11.23 10.17
CA ILE A 119 -13.65 -10.23 11.19
C ILE A 119 -14.14 -10.98 12.43
N VAL A 120 -13.23 -11.28 13.35
CA VAL A 120 -13.52 -12.05 14.55
C VAL A 120 -14.11 -11.20 15.68
N ARG A 121 -14.04 -9.87 15.58
CA ARG A 121 -14.56 -8.96 16.61
C ARG A 121 -15.08 -7.67 15.99
N ASN A 122 -16.28 -7.28 16.39
CA ASN A 122 -16.87 -5.97 16.11
C ASN A 122 -16.97 -5.19 17.43
N LYS A 123 -16.42 -3.98 17.48
CA LYS A 123 -16.54 -3.06 18.61
C LYS A 123 -17.33 -1.84 18.17
N LYS A 124 -18.34 -1.46 18.95
CA LYS A 124 -19.05 -0.20 18.83
C LYS A 124 -18.70 0.65 20.04
N PHE A 125 -18.40 1.91 19.83
CA PHE A 125 -18.09 2.86 20.90
C PHE A 125 -18.59 4.24 20.49
N ASP A 126 -18.94 5.04 21.49
CA ASP A 126 -19.37 6.42 21.27
C ASP A 126 -18.13 7.28 21.00
N ILE A 127 -18.18 8.02 19.91
CA ILE A 127 -17.12 8.95 19.52
C ILE A 127 -17.48 10.32 20.08
N LYS A 128 -16.59 10.90 20.90
CA LYS A 128 -16.73 12.27 21.38
C LYS A 128 -15.84 13.20 20.57
N PRO A 129 -16.30 14.44 20.28
CA PRO A 129 -15.44 15.45 19.68
C PRO A 129 -14.24 15.75 20.59
N MET A 130 -13.04 15.79 20.01
CA MET A 130 -11.81 16.16 20.69
C MET A 130 -10.76 16.68 19.70
N TYR A 131 -9.72 17.33 20.20
CA TYR A 131 -8.60 17.75 19.38
C TYR A 131 -7.64 16.60 19.06
N PRO A 132 -6.86 16.67 17.97
CA PRO A 132 -5.92 15.60 17.59
C PRO A 132 -4.91 15.25 18.69
N GLU A 133 -4.44 16.23 19.44
CA GLU A 133 -3.50 16.04 20.56
C GLU A 133 -4.15 15.21 21.69
N ASP A 134 -5.40 15.52 22.05
CA ASP A 134 -6.15 14.77 23.05
C ASP A 134 -6.41 13.33 22.59
N ALA A 135 -6.69 13.14 21.31
CA ALA A 135 -6.84 11.81 20.72
C ALA A 135 -5.53 11.00 20.79
N CYS A 136 -4.36 11.63 20.58
CA CYS A 136 -3.06 10.98 20.79
C CYS A 136 -2.87 10.54 22.24
N ILE A 137 -3.24 11.38 23.22
CA ILE A 137 -3.17 11.06 24.64
C ILE A 137 -4.12 9.89 24.97
N GLN A 138 -5.36 9.91 24.48
CA GLN A 138 -6.32 8.84 24.67
C GLN A 138 -5.83 7.51 24.06
N MET A 139 -5.22 7.57 22.88
CA MET A 139 -4.59 6.41 22.24
C MET A 139 -3.53 5.76 23.13
N GLU A 140 -2.62 6.56 23.70
CA GLU A 140 -1.57 6.06 24.58
C GLU A 140 -2.14 5.51 25.90
N LEU A 141 -3.10 6.21 26.53
CA LEU A 141 -3.74 5.75 27.76
C LEU A 141 -4.51 4.44 27.60
N THR A 142 -5.05 4.19 26.41
CA THR A 142 -5.76 2.93 26.12
C THR A 142 -4.84 1.84 25.58
N GLY A 143 -3.55 2.11 25.38
CA GLY A 143 -2.56 1.16 24.89
C GLY A 143 -2.79 0.73 23.42
N HIS A 144 -3.38 1.60 22.60
CA HIS A 144 -3.68 1.32 21.21
C HIS A 144 -2.60 1.93 20.29
N SER A 145 -2.48 1.41 19.08
CA SER A 145 -1.60 1.95 18.05
C SER A 145 -2.29 2.93 17.11
N PHE A 146 -3.61 3.05 17.19
CA PHE A 146 -4.44 4.03 16.49
C PHE A 146 -5.67 4.37 17.34
N PHE A 147 -6.28 5.53 17.05
CA PHE A 147 -7.51 5.97 17.72
C PHE A 147 -8.39 6.74 16.73
N VAL A 148 -9.68 6.40 16.70
CA VAL A 148 -10.69 7.04 15.82
C VAL A 148 -11.48 8.02 16.68
N PHE A 149 -11.64 9.27 16.20
CA PHE A 149 -12.33 10.33 16.94
C PHE A 149 -13.05 11.28 15.97
N VAL A 150 -13.93 12.12 16.49
CA VAL A 150 -14.46 13.28 15.76
C VAL A 150 -13.57 14.46 16.07
N ASN A 151 -13.02 15.10 15.07
CA ASN A 151 -12.20 16.30 15.22
C ASN A 151 -13.10 17.48 15.59
N ALA A 152 -12.83 18.10 16.73
CA ALA A 152 -13.64 19.21 17.26
C ALA A 152 -13.59 20.49 16.39
N GLU A 153 -12.61 20.62 15.50
CA GLU A 153 -12.49 21.76 14.59
C GLU A 153 -13.27 21.56 13.28
N THR A 154 -13.29 20.32 12.77
CA THR A 154 -13.84 20.03 11.44
C THR A 154 -15.17 19.27 11.49
N ASP A 155 -15.55 18.77 12.67
CA ASP A 155 -16.71 17.89 12.91
C ASP A 155 -16.67 16.61 12.03
N GLN A 156 -15.47 16.21 11.59
CA GLN A 156 -15.24 15.04 10.76
C GLN A 156 -14.57 13.92 11.55
N VAL A 157 -14.81 12.67 11.11
CA VAL A 157 -14.12 11.51 11.69
C VAL A 157 -12.69 11.46 11.22
N ASN A 158 -11.75 11.54 12.15
CA ASN A 158 -10.32 11.48 11.90
C ASN A 158 -9.70 10.28 12.63
N VAL A 159 -8.48 9.92 12.24
CA VAL A 159 -7.71 8.84 12.89
C VAL A 159 -6.31 9.31 13.22
N VAL A 160 -5.91 9.22 14.49
CA VAL A 160 -4.50 9.34 14.88
C VAL A 160 -3.88 7.96 14.98
N TYR A 161 -2.61 7.84 14.63
CA TYR A 161 -1.86 6.59 14.70
C TYR A 161 -0.42 6.81 15.11
N LYS A 162 0.13 5.81 15.81
CA LYS A 162 1.52 5.84 16.28
C LYS A 162 2.49 5.55 15.14
N ARG A 163 3.55 6.34 15.05
CA ARG A 163 4.67 6.16 14.11
C ARG A 163 5.94 5.76 14.87
N LYS A 164 6.98 5.37 14.13
CA LYS A 164 8.30 5.11 14.71
C LYS A 164 8.88 6.41 15.29
N GLY A 165 9.64 6.30 16.39
CA GLY A 165 10.31 7.45 17.01
C GLY A 165 9.41 8.33 17.88
N ASN A 166 8.41 7.76 18.49
CA ASN A 166 7.48 8.46 19.40
C ASN A 166 6.79 9.68 18.75
N THR A 167 6.45 9.54 17.49
CA THR A 167 5.70 10.52 16.69
C THR A 167 4.35 9.96 16.30
N TYR A 168 3.42 10.84 15.91
CA TYR A 168 2.06 10.49 15.54
C TYR A 168 1.76 10.93 14.11
N GLY A 169 0.81 10.29 13.48
CA GLY A 169 0.23 10.72 12.21
C GLY A 169 -1.26 10.95 12.36
N LEU A 170 -1.79 11.89 11.61
CA LEU A 170 -3.21 12.18 11.48
C LEU A 170 -3.67 11.77 10.09
N ILE A 171 -4.82 11.09 10.02
CA ILE A 171 -5.53 10.78 8.78
C ILE A 171 -6.84 11.54 8.82
N GLU A 172 -7.04 12.39 7.83
CA GLU A 172 -8.24 13.21 7.63
C GLU A 172 -8.90 12.73 6.33
N PRO A 173 -10.04 12.02 6.39
CA PRO A 173 -10.78 11.64 5.19
C PRO A 173 -11.41 12.86 4.53
N GLU A 174 -11.25 13.01 3.22
CA GLU A 174 -11.98 13.97 2.39
C GLU A 174 -13.14 13.24 1.71
N TYR A 175 -14.33 13.90 1.64
CA TYR A 175 -15.55 13.36 1.02
C TYR A 175 -15.93 14.15 -0.21
#